data_c8151e3fb53fa60e1466b2db8e47035b
#
_entry.id   c8151e3fb53fa60e1466b2db8e47035b
#
_cell.length_a   1.000
_cell.length_b   1.000
_cell.length_c   1.000
_cell.angle_alpha   90.00
_cell.angle_beta   90.00
_cell.angle_gamma   90.00
#
_symmetry.space_group_name_H-M   'P 1'
#
loop_
_entity.id
_entity.type
_entity.pdbx_description
1 polymer ?
#
loop_
_entity_poly.entity_id
_entity_poly.type
_entity_poly.pdbx_seq_one_letter_code
_entity_poly.pdbx_strand_id
1 'polypeptide(L)'
;GYLFLGKSGTGKSTHNDLWNKYIPGTEILNDDNPAIRIVDGKPFVCGTPWSGKRNFYRQLSVPIGAYVRLEQAPENIIEKEHKLQGFATILSSCSTMIWDKPSYNAICDTASAVASMIPVFHLKNRPDEEAAKMSFEACTGKKYVFKNAEKA
;
A
#
# COMPACT_ATOMS: atom_id res chain seq x y z
N GLY A 1 -8.66 2.40 -0.49
CA GLY A 1 -7.26 2.79 -0.62
C GLY A 1 -6.32 1.60 -0.74
N TYR A 2 -5.22 1.79 -1.39
CA TYR A 2 -4.19 0.76 -1.57
C TYR A 2 -2.86 1.32 -1.07
N LEU A 3 -2.11 0.50 -0.31
CA LEU A 3 -0.86 0.92 0.31
C LEU A 3 0.32 0.17 -0.30
N PHE A 4 1.33 0.91 -0.71
CA PHE A 4 2.58 0.35 -1.22
C PHE A 4 3.67 0.47 -0.16
N LEU A 5 4.22 -0.66 0.24
CA LEU A 5 5.17 -0.77 1.34
C LEU A 5 6.56 -1.09 0.82
N GLY A 6 7.57 -0.66 1.55
CA GLY A 6 8.96 -0.95 1.24
C GLY A 6 9.89 0.02 1.97
N LYS A 7 11.15 -0.35 2.06
CA LYS A 7 12.18 0.51 2.61
C LYS A 7 12.38 1.75 1.72
N SER A 8 13.00 2.79 2.26
CA SER A 8 13.37 3.96 1.46
C SER A 8 14.20 3.53 0.24
N GLY A 9 13.84 4.03 -0.93
CA GLY A 9 14.54 3.71 -2.17
C GLY A 9 14.04 2.46 -2.90
N THR A 10 13.01 1.76 -2.41
CA THR A 10 12.43 0.59 -3.12
C THR A 10 11.53 0.95 -4.29
N GLY A 11 11.18 2.24 -4.46
CA GLY A 11 10.35 2.70 -5.57
C GLY A 11 8.88 2.88 -5.24
N LYS A 12 8.52 3.12 -3.97
CA LYS A 12 7.13 3.38 -3.56
C LYS A 12 6.53 4.58 -4.29
N SER A 13 7.22 5.70 -4.29
CA SER A 13 6.76 6.91 -4.98
C SER A 13 6.68 6.71 -6.48
N THR A 14 7.65 6.00 -7.06
CA THR A 14 7.63 5.63 -8.47
C THR A 14 6.39 4.79 -8.80
N HIS A 15 6.06 3.83 -7.97
CA HIS A 15 4.88 2.97 -8.17
C HIS A 15 3.57 3.76 -8.05
N ASN A 16 3.49 4.68 -7.10
CA ASN A 16 2.37 5.61 -6.99
C ASN A 16 2.20 6.44 -8.27
N ASP A 17 3.30 6.93 -8.83
CA ASP A 17 3.26 7.70 -10.08
C ASP A 17 2.81 6.84 -11.27
N LEU A 18 3.22 5.59 -11.32
CA LEU A 18 2.78 4.65 -12.36
C LEU A 18 1.27 4.40 -12.29
N TRP A 19 0.73 4.23 -11.09
CA TRP A 19 -0.72 4.13 -10.90
C TRP A 19 -1.43 5.41 -11.34
N ASN A 20 -0.92 6.55 -10.93
CA ASN A 20 -1.52 7.83 -11.28
C ASN A 20 -1.48 8.09 -12.80
N LYS A 21 -0.43 7.61 -13.46
CA LYS A 21 -0.26 7.77 -14.91
C LYS A 21 -1.13 6.81 -15.72
N TYR A 22 -1.23 5.55 -15.32
CA TYR A 22 -1.83 4.50 -16.15
C TYR A 22 -3.23 4.07 -15.71
N ILE A 23 -3.64 4.36 -14.48
CA ILE A 23 -4.93 3.94 -13.96
C ILE A 23 -5.82 5.17 -13.72
N PRO A 24 -6.85 5.38 -14.57
CA PRO A 24 -7.73 6.54 -14.45
C PRO A 24 -8.45 6.61 -13.10
N GLY A 25 -8.64 7.83 -12.59
CA GLY A 25 -9.32 8.07 -11.32
C GLY A 25 -8.49 7.80 -10.08
N THR A 26 -7.20 7.47 -10.25
CA THR A 26 -6.29 7.26 -9.12
C THR A 26 -5.80 8.60 -8.58
N GLU A 27 -5.79 8.73 -7.26
CA GLU A 27 -5.27 9.91 -6.57
C GLU A 27 -4.34 9.47 -5.43
N ILE A 28 -3.28 10.22 -5.20
CA ILE A 28 -2.36 9.98 -4.09
C ILE A 28 -2.97 10.54 -2.82
N LEU A 29 -3.15 9.68 -1.81
CA LEU A 29 -3.65 10.09 -0.49
C LEU A 29 -2.53 10.62 0.38
N ASN A 30 -1.42 9.90 0.43
CA ASN A 30 -0.25 10.26 1.24
C ASN A 30 1.00 9.61 0.66
N ASP A 31 2.07 10.38 0.54
CA ASP A 31 3.28 9.89 -0.15
C ASP A 31 4.20 9.03 0.74
N ASP A 32 4.12 9.15 2.07
CA ASP A 32 5.06 8.42 2.94
C ASP A 32 4.43 7.74 4.17
N ASN A 33 3.86 8.49 5.11
CA ASN A 33 3.43 7.96 6.40
C ASN A 33 1.93 8.18 6.67
N PRO A 34 1.03 7.44 6.02
CA PRO A 34 -0.38 7.51 6.35
C PRO A 34 -0.66 6.86 7.71
N ALA A 35 -1.78 7.22 8.32
CA ALA A 35 -2.27 6.57 9.53
C ALA A 35 -3.30 5.50 9.21
N ILE A 36 -3.30 4.44 9.99
CA ILE A 36 -4.26 3.36 9.88
C ILE A 36 -5.16 3.38 11.10
N ARG A 37 -6.48 3.32 10.87
CA ARG A 37 -7.49 3.28 11.94
C ARG A 37 -8.49 2.17 11.67
N ILE A 38 -8.95 1.53 12.73
CA ILE A 38 -10.07 0.60 12.66
C ILE A 38 -11.29 1.32 13.25
N VAL A 39 -12.34 1.49 12.43
CA VAL A 39 -13.59 2.14 12.81
C VAL A 39 -14.74 1.18 12.51
N ASP A 40 -15.53 0.85 13.53
CA ASP A 40 -16.65 -0.11 13.42
C ASP A 40 -16.22 -1.43 12.77
N GLY A 41 -15.07 -1.93 13.16
CA GLY A 41 -14.52 -3.20 12.66
C GLY A 41 -13.94 -3.14 11.25
N LYS A 42 -13.82 -1.97 10.63
CA LYS A 42 -13.26 -1.80 9.28
C LYS A 42 -11.97 -0.99 9.31
N PRO A 43 -10.92 -1.44 8.62
CA PRO A 43 -9.67 -0.67 8.53
C PRO A 43 -9.76 0.45 7.51
N PHE A 44 -9.29 1.63 7.92
CA PHE A 44 -9.20 2.83 7.08
C PHE A 44 -7.77 3.33 7.03
N VAL A 45 -7.39 3.90 5.89
CA VAL A 45 -6.14 4.65 5.73
C VAL A 45 -6.47 6.14 5.67
N CYS A 46 -5.71 6.92 6.44
CA CYS A 46 -5.92 8.36 6.60
C CYS A 46 -4.66 9.11 6.17
N GLY A 47 -4.84 10.19 5.41
CA GLY A 47 -3.74 11.10 5.07
C GLY A 47 -3.23 11.84 6.31
N THR A 48 -1.91 12.05 6.37
CA THR A 48 -1.23 12.75 7.46
C THR A 48 -0.25 13.79 6.92
N PRO A 49 0.12 14.80 7.74
CA PRO A 49 1.16 15.76 7.35
C PRO A 49 2.56 15.13 7.13
N TRP A 50 2.79 13.93 7.62
CA TRP A 50 4.05 13.20 7.43
C TRP A 50 4.08 12.54 6.06
N SER A 51 4.33 13.34 5.03
CA SER A 51 4.18 12.94 3.62
C SER A 51 5.53 12.79 2.88
N GLY A 52 6.65 12.78 3.60
CA GLY A 52 7.97 12.57 3.02
C GLY A 52 8.48 13.76 2.21
N LYS A 53 9.37 13.48 1.24
CA LYS A 53 10.05 14.52 0.46
C LYS A 53 9.13 15.33 -0.44
N ARG A 54 8.03 14.75 -0.90
CA ARG A 54 7.09 15.42 -1.79
C ARG A 54 6.11 16.33 -1.09
N ASN A 55 6.01 16.21 0.23
CA ASN A 55 5.07 16.99 1.06
C ASN A 55 3.63 16.94 0.52
N PHE A 56 3.19 15.77 0.09
CA PHE A 56 1.87 15.56 -0.50
C PHE A 56 1.01 14.67 0.40
N TYR A 57 -0.14 15.21 0.84
CA TYR A 57 -1.16 14.44 1.57
C TYR A 57 -2.54 15.08 1.41
N ARG A 58 -3.57 14.30 1.67
CA ARG A 58 -4.96 14.75 1.70
C ARG A 58 -5.58 14.47 3.06
N GLN A 59 -6.37 15.39 3.57
CA GLN A 59 -7.14 15.18 4.81
C GLN A 59 -8.39 14.35 4.50
N LEU A 60 -8.17 13.06 4.27
CA LEU A 60 -9.20 12.14 3.85
C LEU A 60 -8.94 10.77 4.45
N SER A 61 -10.00 10.05 4.79
CA SER A 61 -9.96 8.66 5.22
C SER A 61 -10.72 7.80 4.23
N VAL A 62 -10.12 6.70 3.80
CA VAL A 62 -10.74 5.75 2.87
C VAL A 62 -10.55 4.32 3.37
N PRO A 63 -11.50 3.40 3.07
CA PRO A 63 -11.34 2.00 3.41
C PRO A 63 -10.10 1.42 2.73
N ILE A 64 -9.41 0.49 3.40
CA ILE A 64 -8.24 -0.18 2.84
C ILE A 64 -8.71 -1.37 1.99
N GLY A 65 -8.21 -1.46 0.75
CA GLY A 65 -8.48 -2.58 -0.15
C GLY A 65 -7.38 -3.63 -0.14
N ALA A 66 -6.12 -3.20 -0.12
CA ALA A 66 -4.97 -4.11 -0.12
C ALA A 66 -3.68 -3.39 0.26
N TYR A 67 -2.70 -4.20 0.66
CA TYR A 67 -1.29 -3.80 0.81
C TYR A 67 -0.46 -4.48 -0.26
N VAL A 68 0.55 -3.79 -0.75
CA VAL A 68 1.52 -4.35 -1.70
C VAL A 68 2.93 -4.03 -1.21
N ARG A 69 3.69 -5.06 -0.86
CA ARG A 69 5.10 -4.93 -0.51
C ARG A 69 5.93 -4.95 -1.80
N LEU A 70 6.67 -3.89 -2.03
CA LEU A 70 7.48 -3.72 -3.24
C LEU A 70 8.91 -4.21 -3.01
N GLU A 71 9.47 -4.85 -4.04
CA GLU A 71 10.86 -5.28 -4.08
C GLU A 71 11.38 -5.09 -5.51
N GLN A 72 12.52 -4.43 -5.65
CA GLN A 72 13.14 -4.25 -6.97
C GLN A 72 13.65 -5.60 -7.49
N ALA A 73 13.31 -5.91 -8.73
CA ALA A 73 13.68 -7.16 -9.38
C ALA A 73 13.78 -6.98 -10.89
N PRO A 74 14.51 -7.87 -11.61
CA PRO A 74 14.59 -7.81 -13.08
C PRO A 74 13.30 -8.24 -13.79
N GLU A 75 12.38 -8.85 -13.08
CA GLU A 75 11.09 -9.34 -13.61
C GLU A 75 9.93 -8.90 -12.72
N ASN A 76 8.73 -8.84 -13.30
CA ASN A 76 7.51 -8.53 -12.56
C ASN A 76 6.83 -9.83 -12.14
N ILE A 77 6.77 -10.06 -10.83
CA ILE A 77 6.11 -11.23 -10.22
C ILE A 77 5.33 -10.77 -9.00
N ILE A 78 4.05 -11.13 -8.92
CA ILE A 78 3.22 -10.83 -7.76
C ILE A 78 2.67 -12.11 -7.13
N GLU A 79 2.74 -12.16 -5.79
CA GLU A 79 2.22 -13.29 -5.01
C GLU A 79 1.44 -12.74 -3.82
N LYS A 80 0.37 -13.45 -3.44
CA LYS A 80 -0.37 -13.12 -2.21
C LYS A 80 0.34 -13.75 -1.02
N GLU A 81 0.63 -12.94 0.00
CA GLU A 81 1.22 -13.43 1.25
C GLU A 81 0.14 -14.11 2.12
N HIS A 82 0.50 -15.17 2.86
CA HIS A 82 -0.39 -15.71 3.87
C HIS A 82 -0.51 -14.76 5.06
N LYS A 83 -1.52 -14.98 5.90
CA LYS A 83 -1.89 -14.06 6.99
C LYS A 83 -0.74 -13.76 7.95
N LEU A 84 0.05 -14.78 8.31
CA LEU A 84 1.19 -14.58 9.21
C LEU A 84 2.29 -13.72 8.56
N GLN A 85 2.60 -13.99 7.31
CA GLN A 85 3.56 -13.19 6.55
C GLN A 85 3.03 -11.77 6.33
N GLY A 86 1.74 -11.63 6.02
CA GLY A 86 1.10 -10.34 5.87
C GLY A 86 1.15 -9.51 7.15
N PHE A 87 0.91 -10.13 8.31
CA PHE A 87 1.07 -9.49 9.61
C PHE A 87 2.51 -8.97 9.80
N ALA A 88 3.51 -9.80 9.53
CA ALA A 88 4.91 -9.41 9.64
C ALA A 88 5.26 -8.24 8.70
N THR A 89 4.75 -8.27 7.49
CA THR A 89 4.94 -7.20 6.49
C THR A 89 4.33 -5.87 6.98
N ILE A 90 3.10 -5.89 7.47
CA ILE A 90 2.43 -4.68 7.98
C ILE A 90 3.17 -4.15 9.22
N LEU A 91 3.47 -5.02 10.18
CA LEU A 91 4.12 -4.62 11.42
C LEU A 91 5.50 -4.01 11.16
N SER A 92 6.30 -4.62 10.29
CA SER A 92 7.64 -4.11 9.95
C SER A 92 7.61 -2.77 9.21
N SER A 93 6.47 -2.42 8.63
CA SER A 93 6.27 -1.15 7.92
C SER A 93 5.75 -0.04 8.84
N CYS A 94 5.34 -0.37 10.07
CA CYS A 94 4.84 0.61 11.03
C CYS A 94 5.98 1.31 11.76
N SER A 95 5.76 2.59 12.10
CA SER A 95 6.61 3.28 13.07
C SER A 95 6.27 2.76 14.46
N THR A 96 7.23 2.15 15.14
CA THR A 96 7.03 1.53 16.44
C THR A 96 7.96 2.10 17.51
N MET A 97 7.45 2.15 18.74
CA MET A 97 8.23 2.47 19.92
C MET A 97 8.34 1.19 20.78
N ILE A 98 9.37 0.39 20.53
CA ILE A 98 9.55 -0.93 21.18
C ILE A 98 9.69 -0.79 22.69
N TRP A 99 10.24 0.32 23.18
CA TRP A 99 10.45 0.59 24.61
C TRP A 99 9.15 0.96 25.35
N ASP A 100 8.09 1.34 24.63
CA ASP A 100 6.78 1.63 25.23
C ASP A 100 5.84 0.46 24.95
N LYS A 101 5.77 -0.48 25.88
CA LYS A 101 4.99 -1.70 25.73
C LYS A 101 3.51 -1.47 25.40
N PRO A 102 2.78 -0.55 26.05
CA PRO A 102 1.38 -0.32 25.72
C PRO A 102 1.19 0.14 24.27
N SER A 103 2.01 1.05 23.78
CA SER A 103 1.98 1.53 22.41
C SER A 103 2.34 0.43 21.41
N TYR A 104 3.40 -0.32 21.71
CA TYR A 104 3.83 -1.43 20.86
C TYR A 104 2.76 -2.51 20.76
N ASN A 105 2.16 -2.90 21.88
CA ASN A 105 1.08 -3.90 21.91
C ASN A 105 -0.15 -3.42 21.13
N ALA A 106 -0.51 -2.15 21.24
CA ALA A 106 -1.62 -1.58 20.48
C ALA A 106 -1.35 -1.62 18.96
N ILE A 107 -0.13 -1.32 18.55
CA ILE A 107 0.28 -1.41 17.13
C ILE A 107 0.23 -2.86 16.65
N CYS A 108 0.73 -3.81 17.43
CA CYS A 108 0.66 -5.24 17.10
C CYS A 108 -0.78 -5.72 16.96
N ASP A 109 -1.67 -5.32 17.87
CA ASP A 109 -3.09 -5.68 17.83
C ASP A 109 -3.76 -5.12 16.57
N THR A 110 -3.50 -3.87 16.26
CA THR A 110 -4.03 -3.23 15.04
C THR A 110 -3.50 -3.92 13.78
N ALA A 111 -2.19 -4.16 13.69
CA ALA A 111 -1.57 -4.84 12.56
C ALA A 111 -2.12 -6.26 12.37
N SER A 112 -2.33 -6.99 13.47
CA SER A 112 -2.93 -8.33 13.45
C SER A 112 -4.37 -8.29 12.92
N ALA A 113 -5.18 -7.37 13.42
CA ALA A 113 -6.56 -7.20 12.97
C ALA A 113 -6.63 -6.84 11.47
N VAL A 114 -5.80 -5.93 11.02
CA VAL A 114 -5.73 -5.53 9.61
C VAL A 114 -5.29 -6.70 8.73
N ALA A 115 -4.25 -7.43 9.12
CA ALA A 115 -3.75 -8.58 8.37
C ALA A 115 -4.79 -9.71 8.25
N SER A 116 -5.70 -9.83 9.22
CA SER A 116 -6.77 -10.82 9.18
C SER A 116 -7.88 -10.47 8.17
N MET A 117 -8.03 -9.19 7.84
CA MET A 117 -9.12 -8.67 6.99
C MET A 117 -8.69 -8.27 5.59
N ILE A 118 -7.44 -7.80 5.44
CA ILE A 118 -6.95 -7.15 4.21
C ILE A 118 -5.87 -8.01 3.57
N PRO A 119 -5.96 -8.27 2.25
CA PRO A 119 -4.92 -9.03 1.55
C PRO A 119 -3.62 -8.23 1.46
N VAL A 120 -2.51 -8.95 1.59
CA VAL A 120 -1.15 -8.41 1.43
C VAL A 120 -0.49 -9.16 0.29
N PHE A 121 0.04 -8.42 -0.67
CA PHE A 121 0.75 -8.97 -1.82
C PHE A 121 2.22 -8.60 -1.75
N HIS A 122 3.08 -9.48 -2.29
CA HIS A 122 4.48 -9.20 -2.54
C HIS A 122 4.68 -9.05 -4.04
N LEU A 123 5.08 -7.85 -4.46
CA LEU A 123 5.38 -7.55 -5.86
C LEU A 123 6.88 -7.36 -6.03
N LYS A 124 7.50 -8.27 -6.73
CA LYS A 124 8.84 -8.09 -7.29
C LYS A 124 8.66 -7.39 -8.62
N ASN A 125 9.29 -6.23 -8.83
CA ASN A 125 8.94 -5.43 -9.98
C ASN A 125 10.07 -4.58 -10.55
N ARG A 126 9.92 -4.31 -11.85
CA ARG A 126 10.57 -3.21 -12.54
C ARG A 126 9.65 -1.98 -12.46
N PRO A 127 10.18 -0.75 -12.64
CA PRO A 127 9.36 0.47 -12.64
C PRO A 127 8.70 0.69 -14.01
N ASP A 128 7.74 -0.15 -14.37
CA ASP A 128 7.06 -0.10 -15.67
C ASP A 128 5.52 -0.23 -15.57
N GLU A 129 4.84 -0.05 -16.71
CA GLU A 129 3.39 -0.15 -16.83
C GLU A 129 2.88 -1.54 -16.42
N GLU A 130 3.61 -2.60 -16.77
CA GLU A 130 3.23 -3.97 -16.41
C GLU A 130 3.16 -4.16 -14.90
N ALA A 131 4.08 -3.56 -14.14
CA ALA A 131 4.05 -3.60 -12.67
C ALA A 131 2.78 -2.94 -12.12
N ALA A 132 2.40 -1.78 -12.65
CA ALA A 132 1.16 -1.10 -12.26
C ALA A 132 -0.07 -1.96 -12.61
N LYS A 133 -0.09 -2.56 -13.78
CA LYS A 133 -1.13 -3.50 -14.21
C LYS A 133 -1.26 -4.68 -13.25
N MET A 134 -0.17 -5.34 -12.93
CA MET A 134 -0.16 -6.49 -12.03
C MET A 134 -0.72 -6.16 -10.65
N SER A 135 -0.23 -5.07 -10.05
CA SER A 135 -0.71 -4.66 -8.73
C SER A 135 -2.18 -4.22 -8.76
N PHE A 136 -2.61 -3.53 -9.81
CA PHE A 136 -4.01 -3.14 -9.97
C PHE A 136 -4.93 -4.36 -10.06
N GLU A 137 -4.61 -5.32 -10.91
CA GLU A 137 -5.42 -6.53 -11.10
C GLU A 137 -5.47 -7.37 -9.82
N ALA A 138 -4.34 -7.50 -9.11
CA ALA A 138 -4.29 -8.24 -7.84
C ALA A 138 -5.10 -7.54 -6.74
N CYS A 139 -4.94 -6.22 -6.59
CA CYS A 139 -5.60 -5.46 -5.52
C CYS A 139 -7.10 -5.31 -5.72
N THR A 140 -7.56 -5.16 -6.96
CA THR A 140 -8.97 -4.85 -7.27
C THR A 140 -9.76 -6.05 -7.77
N GLY A 141 -9.11 -7.08 -8.25
CA GLY A 141 -9.75 -8.20 -8.94
C GLY A 141 -10.30 -7.84 -10.32
N LYS A 142 -10.06 -6.63 -10.79
CA LYS A 142 -10.52 -6.13 -12.10
C LYS A 142 -9.40 -6.24 -13.13
N LYS A 143 -9.75 -6.48 -14.39
CA LYS A 143 -8.78 -6.50 -15.48
C LYS A 143 -8.37 -5.08 -15.87
N TYR A 144 -7.09 -4.90 -16.16
CA TYR A 144 -6.54 -3.67 -16.68
C TYR A 144 -6.88 -3.51 -18.15
N VAL A 145 -7.76 -2.55 -18.48
CA VAL A 145 -8.25 -2.30 -19.85
C VAL A 145 -8.11 -0.83 -20.26
N PHE A 146 -7.35 -0.04 -19.52
CA PHE A 146 -7.33 1.42 -19.70
C PHE A 146 -6.40 1.92 -20.81
N LYS A 147 -5.61 1.04 -21.42
CA LYS A 147 -4.64 1.41 -22.44
C LYS A 147 -5.25 2.08 -23.67
N ASN A 148 -6.52 1.82 -23.94
CA ASN A 148 -7.26 2.41 -25.07
C ASN A 148 -8.04 3.67 -24.69
N ALA A 149 -8.18 3.98 -23.43
CA ALA A 149 -8.91 5.17 -22.97
C ALA A 149 -8.11 6.47 -23.14
N GLU A 150 -6.78 6.38 -23.16
CA GLU A 150 -5.89 7.54 -23.36
C GLU A 150 -5.80 7.99 -24.82
N LYS A 151 -6.31 7.19 -25.76
CA LYS A 151 -6.30 7.50 -27.19
C LYS A 151 -7.62 8.05 -27.72
N ALA A 152 -8.60 8.11 -26.86
CA ALA A 152 -9.89 8.70 -27.17
C ALA A 152 -9.93 10.20 -26.72
#